data_4d6242047456a845af66e8109ca8760a
#
_entry.id   4d6242047456a845af66e8109ca8760a
#
_cell.length_a   1.000
_cell.length_b   1.000
_cell.length_c   1.000
_cell.angle_alpha   90.00
_cell.angle_beta   90.00
_cell.angle_gamma   90.00
#
_symmetry.space_group_name_H-M   'P 1'
#
loop_
_entity.id
_entity.type
_entity.pdbx_description
1 polymer ?
#
loop_
_entity_poly.entity_id
_entity_poly.type
_entity_poly.pdbx_seq_one_letter_code
_entity_poly.pdbx_strand_id
1 'polypeptide(L)'
;MLYLYTLQLEKLEKKGYKLCMNQIKPMLLTTLKSYDRSQFVKDVTAGIIVAIIALPLSIALALASGVGPQAGIFTAIVAGFVISAFGGSSVQIAGPTAAFATIVAGIVAKDGLDGLVISTILAGIFLILMGLCHFGSLIKFIPYTITTGFTSGIAVTIVIGQLKD
;
A
#
# COMPACT_ATOMS: atom_id res chain seq x y z
N MET A 1 5.96 30.25 -11.05
CA MET A 1 5.33 28.95 -11.28
C MET A 1 5.52 27.96 -10.10
N LEU A 2 6.74 27.77 -9.61
CA LEU A 2 7.00 26.91 -8.44
C LEU A 2 6.25 27.33 -7.16
N TYR A 3 6.14 28.63 -6.91
CA TYR A 3 5.48 29.18 -5.71
C TYR A 3 3.96 28.95 -5.70
N LEU A 4 3.33 28.95 -6.86
CA LEU A 4 1.90 28.60 -7.01
C LEU A 4 1.66 27.10 -6.80
N TYR A 5 2.62 26.27 -7.21
CA TYR A 5 2.56 24.83 -7.03
C TYR A 5 2.71 24.45 -5.54
N THR A 6 3.61 25.10 -4.82
CA THR A 6 3.78 24.89 -3.37
C THR A 6 2.56 25.36 -2.58
N LEU A 7 1.95 26.51 -2.92
CA LEU A 7 0.73 27.00 -2.28
C LEU A 7 -0.48 26.07 -2.55
N GLN A 8 -0.55 25.48 -3.74
CA GLN A 8 -1.61 24.56 -4.10
C GLN A 8 -1.44 23.20 -3.37
N LEU A 9 -0.20 22.73 -3.25
CA LEU A 9 0.13 21.56 -2.44
C LEU A 9 -0.18 21.78 -0.96
N GLU A 10 0.17 22.94 -0.41
CA GLU A 10 -0.13 23.31 0.99
C GLU A 10 -1.64 23.41 1.26
N LYS A 11 -2.41 23.92 0.29
CA LYS A 11 -3.89 23.96 0.37
C LYS A 11 -4.52 22.57 0.29
N LEU A 12 -3.99 21.70 -0.59
CA LEU A 12 -4.43 20.31 -0.70
C LEU A 12 -4.04 19.51 0.54
N GLU A 13 -2.88 19.76 1.08
CA GLU A 13 -2.38 19.18 2.31
C GLU A 13 -3.26 19.57 3.50
N LYS A 14 -3.54 20.88 3.70
CA LYS A 14 -4.45 21.36 4.77
C LYS A 14 -5.88 20.82 4.63
N LYS A 15 -6.36 20.65 3.41
CA LYS A 15 -7.68 20.06 3.15
C LYS A 15 -7.69 18.55 3.42
N GLY A 16 -6.59 17.85 3.10
CA GLY A 16 -6.40 16.44 3.40
C GLY A 16 -6.29 16.17 4.90
N TYR A 17 -5.56 16.99 5.65
CA TYR A 17 -5.41 16.83 7.11
C TYR A 17 -6.72 17.04 7.87
N LYS A 18 -7.59 17.96 7.45
CA LYS A 18 -8.91 18.15 8.06
C LYS A 18 -9.84 16.95 7.83
N LEU A 19 -9.69 16.24 6.72
CA LEU A 19 -10.45 15.03 6.41
C LEU A 19 -9.93 13.80 7.16
N CYS A 20 -8.61 13.67 7.36
CA CYS A 20 -8.01 12.53 8.06
C CYS A 20 -8.22 12.52 9.58
N MET A 21 -8.44 13.68 10.21
CA MET A 21 -8.49 13.78 11.66
C MET A 21 -9.87 13.48 12.28
N ASN A 22 -10.93 13.38 11.48
CA ASN A 22 -12.29 13.32 12.08
C ASN A 22 -13.09 12.05 11.78
N GLN A 23 -12.59 11.07 11.01
CA GLN A 23 -13.45 9.92 10.71
C GLN A 23 -12.65 8.62 10.46
N ILE A 24 -12.74 7.68 11.37
CA ILE A 24 -12.53 6.25 11.14
C ILE A 24 -13.77 5.72 10.36
N LYS A 25 -14.10 6.34 9.24
CA LYS A 25 -15.19 5.88 8.37
C LYS A 25 -14.58 5.45 7.04
N PRO A 26 -14.94 4.26 6.53
CA PRO A 26 -14.50 3.85 5.21
C PRO A 26 -14.90 4.92 4.18
N MET A 27 -13.95 5.34 3.36
CA MET A 27 -14.18 6.38 2.34
C MET A 27 -15.25 5.95 1.33
N LEU A 28 -15.42 4.65 1.13
CA LEU A 28 -16.44 4.05 0.28
C LEU A 28 -17.86 4.59 0.62
N LEU A 29 -18.21 4.69 1.91
CA LEU A 29 -19.53 5.15 2.34
C LEU A 29 -19.80 6.63 2.02
N THR A 30 -18.75 7.46 2.01
CA THR A 30 -18.84 8.87 1.65
C THR A 30 -18.87 9.07 0.15
N THR A 31 -18.10 8.28 -0.59
CA THR A 31 -18.02 8.36 -2.05
C THR A 31 -19.29 7.86 -2.73
N LEU A 32 -19.92 6.80 -2.21
CA LEU A 32 -21.17 6.24 -2.76
C LEU A 32 -22.33 7.24 -2.74
N LYS A 33 -22.35 8.22 -1.82
CA LYS A 33 -23.43 9.22 -1.74
C LYS A 33 -23.44 10.23 -2.90
N SER A 34 -22.31 10.45 -3.54
CA SER A 34 -22.16 11.42 -4.65
C SER A 34 -21.61 10.77 -5.92
N TYR A 35 -21.86 9.47 -6.10
CA TYR A 35 -21.28 8.69 -7.19
C TYR A 35 -22.09 8.87 -8.48
N ASP A 36 -21.43 9.34 -9.55
CA ASP A 36 -22.02 9.54 -10.86
C ASP A 36 -21.58 8.46 -11.85
N ARG A 37 -22.40 8.20 -12.88
CA ARG A 37 -22.10 7.22 -13.94
C ARG A 37 -20.79 7.55 -14.69
N SER A 38 -20.49 8.81 -14.87
CA SER A 38 -19.24 9.24 -15.50
C SER A 38 -18.02 8.84 -14.67
N GLN A 39 -18.13 8.97 -13.35
CA GLN A 39 -17.10 8.54 -12.40
C GLN A 39 -16.90 7.02 -12.44
N PHE A 40 -17.99 6.27 -12.48
CA PHE A 40 -17.94 4.81 -12.55
C PHE A 40 -17.14 4.30 -13.75
N VAL A 41 -17.36 4.85 -14.93
CA VAL A 41 -16.62 4.45 -16.15
C VAL A 41 -15.12 4.74 -16.01
N LYS A 42 -14.77 5.90 -15.43
CA LYS A 42 -13.36 6.26 -15.18
C LYS A 42 -12.70 5.32 -14.17
N ASP A 43 -13.42 5.00 -13.10
CA ASP A 43 -12.92 4.11 -12.04
C ASP A 43 -12.72 2.68 -12.54
N VAL A 44 -13.66 2.17 -13.34
CA VAL A 44 -13.52 0.84 -13.98
C VAL A 44 -12.33 0.81 -14.93
N THR A 45 -12.17 1.85 -15.76
CA THR A 45 -11.03 1.93 -16.70
C THR A 45 -9.70 1.98 -15.93
N ALA A 46 -9.63 2.80 -14.89
CA ALA A 46 -8.46 2.88 -14.03
C ALA A 46 -8.18 1.53 -13.34
N GLY A 47 -9.23 0.87 -12.83
CA GLY A 47 -9.12 -0.45 -12.19
C GLY A 47 -8.57 -1.53 -13.12
N ILE A 48 -8.99 -1.56 -14.38
CA ILE A 48 -8.47 -2.50 -15.39
C ILE A 48 -6.98 -2.24 -15.64
N ILE A 49 -6.57 -0.99 -15.83
CA ILE A 49 -5.17 -0.62 -16.05
C ILE A 49 -4.30 -1.07 -14.86
N VAL A 50 -4.78 -0.79 -13.66
CA VAL A 50 -4.06 -1.18 -12.44
C VAL A 50 -3.98 -2.69 -12.29
N ALA A 51 -5.05 -3.44 -12.59
CA ALA A 51 -5.06 -4.90 -12.52
C ALA A 51 -4.03 -5.52 -13.47
N ILE A 52 -3.91 -5.00 -14.70
CA ILE A 52 -2.92 -5.46 -15.68
C ILE A 52 -1.49 -5.31 -15.16
N ILE A 53 -1.21 -4.24 -14.43
CA ILE A 53 0.13 -3.96 -13.87
C ILE A 53 0.35 -4.75 -12.57
N ALA A 54 -0.67 -4.84 -11.73
CA ALA A 54 -0.56 -5.43 -10.39
C ALA A 54 -0.39 -6.96 -10.43
N LEU A 55 -1.00 -7.66 -11.37
CA LEU A 55 -0.93 -9.13 -11.45
C LEU A 55 0.51 -9.64 -11.68
N PRO A 56 1.24 -9.20 -12.73
CA PRO A 56 2.62 -9.64 -12.93
C PRO A 56 3.53 -9.27 -11.75
N LEU A 57 3.33 -8.08 -11.20
CA LEU A 57 4.12 -7.61 -10.06
C LEU A 57 3.88 -8.48 -8.82
N SER A 58 2.64 -8.86 -8.55
CA SER A 58 2.30 -9.73 -7.42
C SER A 58 2.89 -11.12 -7.56
N ILE A 59 2.90 -11.68 -8.76
CA ILE A 59 3.51 -12.98 -9.07
C ILE A 59 5.03 -12.89 -8.86
N ALA A 60 5.68 -11.87 -9.42
CA ALA A 60 7.12 -11.69 -9.29
C ALA A 60 7.56 -11.56 -7.82
N LEU A 61 6.83 -10.76 -7.03
CA LEU A 61 7.15 -10.59 -5.62
C LEU A 61 6.83 -11.82 -4.76
N ALA A 62 5.81 -12.60 -5.11
CA ALA A 62 5.55 -13.89 -4.46
C ALA A 62 6.71 -14.87 -4.69
N LEU A 63 7.20 -14.99 -5.92
CA LEU A 63 8.37 -15.81 -6.25
C LEU A 63 9.62 -15.30 -5.51
N ALA A 64 9.88 -14.00 -5.52
CA ALA A 64 10.99 -13.40 -4.78
C ALA A 64 10.90 -13.63 -3.26
N SER A 65 9.70 -13.82 -2.74
CA SER A 65 9.43 -14.13 -1.32
C SER A 65 9.54 -15.63 -1.02
N GLY A 66 9.84 -16.48 -1.99
CA GLY A 66 9.88 -17.94 -1.82
C GLY A 66 8.51 -18.61 -1.70
N VAL A 67 7.45 -17.90 -2.09
CA VAL A 67 6.06 -18.40 -2.04
C VAL A 67 5.58 -18.70 -3.47
N GLY A 68 4.64 -19.62 -3.63
CA GLY A 68 4.11 -19.96 -4.95
C GLY A 68 3.37 -18.79 -5.61
N PRO A 69 3.38 -18.71 -6.97
CA PRO A 69 2.77 -17.59 -7.70
C PRO A 69 1.27 -17.46 -7.43
N GLN A 70 0.58 -18.55 -7.14
CA GLN A 70 -0.83 -18.56 -6.78
C GLN A 70 -1.12 -17.74 -5.51
N ALA A 71 -0.27 -17.84 -4.50
CA ALA A 71 -0.41 -17.08 -3.27
C ALA A 71 -0.31 -15.57 -3.52
N GLY A 72 0.56 -15.14 -4.45
CA GLY A 72 0.65 -13.74 -4.86
C GLY A 72 -0.63 -13.21 -5.48
N ILE A 73 -1.25 -13.99 -6.37
CA ILE A 73 -2.52 -13.62 -7.02
C ILE A 73 -3.65 -13.53 -6.00
N PHE A 74 -3.81 -14.54 -5.15
CA PHE A 74 -4.84 -14.53 -4.10
C PHE A 74 -4.66 -13.36 -3.15
N THR A 75 -3.44 -13.10 -2.72
CA THR A 75 -3.15 -11.97 -1.85
C THR A 75 -3.48 -10.64 -2.51
N ALA A 76 -3.14 -10.45 -3.79
CA ALA A 76 -3.44 -9.23 -4.52
C ALA A 76 -4.96 -8.99 -4.64
N ILE A 77 -5.74 -10.04 -4.93
CA ILE A 77 -7.20 -9.95 -5.04
C ILE A 77 -7.83 -9.62 -3.68
N VAL A 78 -7.51 -10.42 -2.66
CA VAL A 78 -8.14 -10.26 -1.33
C VAL A 78 -7.70 -8.97 -0.67
N ALA A 79 -6.39 -8.69 -0.62
CA ALA A 79 -5.87 -7.47 0.00
C ALA A 79 -6.31 -6.22 -0.78
N GLY A 80 -6.28 -6.26 -2.12
CA GLY A 80 -6.77 -5.17 -2.96
C GLY A 80 -8.24 -4.83 -2.68
N PHE A 81 -9.09 -5.86 -2.60
CA PHE A 81 -10.51 -5.68 -2.30
C PHE A 81 -10.73 -5.15 -0.88
N VAL A 82 -10.12 -5.76 0.13
CA VAL A 82 -10.29 -5.38 1.55
C VAL A 82 -9.81 -3.94 1.78
N ILE A 83 -8.65 -3.57 1.24
CA ILE A 83 -8.10 -2.22 1.43
C ILE A 83 -8.90 -1.18 0.65
N SER A 84 -9.40 -1.50 -0.54
CA SER A 84 -10.28 -0.59 -1.29
C SER A 84 -11.63 -0.40 -0.60
N ALA A 85 -12.18 -1.45 0.02
CA ALA A 85 -13.47 -1.37 0.71
C ALA A 85 -13.40 -0.66 2.06
N PHE A 86 -12.36 -0.92 2.85
CA PHE A 86 -12.21 -0.39 4.21
C PHE A 86 -11.21 0.75 4.32
N GLY A 87 -10.50 1.08 3.26
CA GLY A 87 -9.51 2.16 3.24
C GLY A 87 -10.12 3.54 3.47
N GLY A 88 -9.32 4.42 4.04
CA GLY A 88 -9.67 5.82 4.28
C GLY A 88 -9.29 6.76 3.14
N SER A 89 -8.77 6.26 2.02
CA SER A 89 -8.35 7.05 0.85
C SER A 89 -9.11 6.60 -0.40
N SER A 90 -9.54 7.56 -1.22
CA SER A 90 -10.25 7.28 -2.48
C SER A 90 -9.31 6.94 -3.65
N VAL A 91 -8.01 7.13 -3.49
CA VAL A 91 -7.02 6.99 -4.58
C VAL A 91 -5.85 6.06 -4.20
N GLN A 92 -5.98 5.29 -3.15
CA GLN A 92 -4.94 4.38 -2.69
C GLN A 92 -5.25 2.96 -3.11
N ILE A 93 -4.27 2.28 -3.69
CA ILE A 93 -4.28 0.86 -3.99
C ILE A 93 -3.19 0.20 -3.16
N ALA A 94 -3.56 -0.89 -2.50
CA ALA A 94 -2.58 -1.72 -1.82
C ALA A 94 -1.99 -2.73 -2.79
N GLY A 95 -0.70 -2.93 -2.66
CA GLY A 95 0.02 -3.92 -3.42
C GLY A 95 1.22 -4.46 -2.66
N PRO A 96 1.76 -5.59 -3.10
CA PRO A 96 2.98 -6.13 -2.51
C PRO A 96 4.13 -5.14 -2.70
N THR A 97 4.99 -5.04 -1.69
CA THR A 97 6.13 -4.12 -1.67
C THR A 97 7.42 -4.92 -1.70
N ALA A 98 8.31 -4.59 -2.65
CA ALA A 98 9.60 -5.26 -2.80
C ALA A 98 10.47 -5.19 -1.53
N ALA A 99 10.34 -4.13 -0.74
CA ALA A 99 11.05 -4.01 0.54
C ALA A 99 10.73 -5.12 1.53
N PHE A 100 9.50 -5.64 1.51
CA PHE A 100 9.09 -6.73 2.39
C PHE A 100 9.38 -8.13 1.81
N ALA A 101 9.61 -8.25 0.51
CA ALA A 101 9.87 -9.53 -0.13
C ALA A 101 11.07 -10.26 0.49
N THR A 102 12.16 -9.54 0.76
CA THR A 102 13.36 -10.09 1.41
C THR A 102 13.12 -10.54 2.85
N ILE A 103 12.30 -9.79 3.60
CA ILE A 103 11.93 -10.14 4.98
C ILE A 103 11.06 -11.39 4.98
N VAL A 104 10.05 -11.43 4.11
CA VAL A 104 9.16 -12.58 3.95
C VAL A 104 9.95 -13.81 3.51
N ALA A 105 10.86 -13.68 2.53
CA ALA A 105 11.73 -14.77 2.10
C ALA A 105 12.58 -15.33 3.26
N GLY A 106 13.10 -14.46 4.13
CA GLY A 106 13.83 -14.86 5.32
C GLY A 106 12.99 -15.67 6.31
N ILE A 107 11.74 -15.28 6.53
CA ILE A 107 10.80 -16.01 7.39
C ILE A 107 10.43 -17.35 6.77
N VAL A 108 10.09 -17.37 5.48
CA VAL A 108 9.72 -18.59 4.76
C VAL A 108 10.87 -19.60 4.74
N ALA A 109 12.11 -19.13 4.56
CA ALA A 109 13.29 -19.98 4.56
C ALA A 109 13.59 -20.61 5.94
N LYS A 110 13.26 -19.90 7.03
CA LYS A 110 13.56 -20.34 8.39
C LYS A 110 12.42 -21.15 9.03
N ASP A 111 11.21 -20.64 8.94
CA ASP A 111 10.04 -21.11 9.70
C ASP A 111 8.93 -21.67 8.79
N GLY A 112 9.14 -21.65 7.48
CA GLY A 112 8.15 -22.12 6.49
C GLY A 112 6.94 -21.21 6.34
N LEU A 113 5.91 -21.73 5.68
CA LEU A 113 4.65 -21.00 5.45
C LEU A 113 3.86 -20.78 6.76
N ASP A 114 3.93 -21.70 7.68
CA ASP A 114 3.24 -21.60 8.98
C ASP A 114 3.80 -20.43 9.79
N GLY A 115 5.12 -20.27 9.81
CA GLY A 115 5.78 -19.12 10.44
C GLY A 115 5.37 -17.80 9.81
N LEU A 116 5.20 -17.76 8.49
CA LEU A 116 4.73 -16.58 7.78
C LEU A 116 3.30 -16.20 8.18
N VAL A 117 2.40 -17.17 8.30
CA VAL A 117 1.00 -16.93 8.73
C VAL A 117 0.96 -16.33 10.13
N ILE A 118 1.70 -16.93 11.08
CA ILE A 118 1.76 -16.43 12.46
C ILE A 118 2.32 -15.01 12.51
N SER A 119 3.42 -14.76 11.79
CA SER A 119 4.04 -13.42 11.71
C SER A 119 3.10 -12.38 11.12
N THR A 120 2.33 -12.74 10.11
CA THR A 120 1.37 -11.84 9.46
C THR A 120 0.20 -11.50 10.38
N ILE A 121 -0.33 -12.47 11.11
CA ILE A 121 -1.40 -12.25 12.09
C ILE A 121 -0.89 -11.32 13.20
N LEU A 122 0.30 -11.58 13.73
CA LEU A 122 0.90 -10.76 14.78
C LEU A 122 1.12 -9.32 14.30
N ALA A 123 1.67 -9.15 13.11
CA ALA A 123 1.83 -7.83 12.48
C ALA A 123 0.48 -7.11 12.30
N GLY A 124 -0.56 -7.83 11.89
CA GLY A 124 -1.92 -7.28 11.78
C GLY A 124 -2.46 -6.76 13.12
N ILE A 125 -2.27 -7.52 14.18
CA ILE A 125 -2.67 -7.11 15.54
C ILE A 125 -1.92 -5.83 15.97
N PHE A 126 -0.60 -5.77 15.75
CA PHE A 126 0.19 -4.58 16.06
C PHE A 126 -0.27 -3.36 15.26
N LEU A 127 -0.58 -3.53 13.97
CA LEU A 127 -1.09 -2.43 13.13
C LEU A 127 -2.44 -1.91 13.61
N ILE A 128 -3.34 -2.80 14.05
CA ILE A 128 -4.63 -2.41 14.63
C ILE A 128 -4.40 -1.62 15.93
N LEU A 129 -3.55 -2.09 16.83
CA LEU A 129 -3.22 -1.38 18.06
C LEU A 129 -2.63 0.00 17.79
N MET A 130 -1.68 0.11 16.85
CA MET A 130 -1.10 1.39 16.44
C MET A 130 -2.15 2.31 15.81
N GLY A 131 -3.09 1.78 15.05
CA GLY A 131 -4.21 2.53 14.48
C GLY A 131 -5.13 3.11 15.56
N LEU A 132 -5.48 2.31 16.56
CA LEU A 132 -6.30 2.76 17.71
C LEU A 132 -5.58 3.82 18.55
N CYS A 133 -4.28 3.71 18.72
CA CYS A 133 -3.46 4.70 19.42
C CYS A 133 -3.19 5.98 18.59
N HIS A 134 -3.75 6.10 17.37
CA HIS A 134 -3.55 7.24 16.47
C HIS A 134 -2.08 7.51 16.12
N PHE A 135 -1.22 6.48 16.15
CA PHE A 135 0.19 6.60 15.79
C PHE A 135 0.42 7.00 14.32
N GLY A 136 -0.58 6.86 13.47
CA GLY A 136 -0.52 7.38 12.09
C GLY A 136 -0.20 8.87 12.00
N SER A 137 -0.50 9.66 13.05
CA SER A 137 -0.13 11.07 13.09
C SER A 137 1.37 11.31 13.29
N LEU A 138 2.13 10.33 13.77
CA LEU A 138 3.58 10.41 13.92
C LEU A 138 4.33 10.50 12.59
N ILE A 139 3.70 10.05 11.51
CA ILE A 139 4.29 10.12 10.16
C ILE A 139 4.63 11.56 9.74
N LYS A 140 3.94 12.56 10.33
CA LYS A 140 4.20 13.99 10.10
C LYS A 140 5.58 14.43 10.58
N PHE A 141 6.16 13.72 11.54
CA PHE A 141 7.47 14.02 12.10
C PHE A 141 8.61 13.36 11.33
N ILE A 142 8.30 12.50 10.35
CA ILE A 142 9.32 11.86 9.53
C ILE A 142 9.78 12.85 8.46
N PRO A 143 11.05 13.29 8.48
CA PRO A 143 11.59 14.17 7.45
C PRO A 143 11.54 13.54 6.08
N TYR A 144 11.28 14.34 5.05
CA TYR A 144 11.23 13.89 3.65
C TYR A 144 12.52 13.17 3.20
N THR A 145 13.66 13.56 3.74
CA THR A 145 14.95 12.93 3.45
C THR A 145 15.01 11.46 3.85
N ILE A 146 14.35 11.08 4.94
CA ILE A 146 14.29 9.67 5.37
C ILE A 146 13.47 8.84 4.39
N THR A 147 12.30 9.34 3.97
CA THR A 147 11.45 8.63 3.01
C THR A 147 12.12 8.51 1.65
N THR A 148 12.82 9.53 1.20
CA THR A 148 13.57 9.51 -0.07
C THR A 148 14.74 8.53 0.02
N GLY A 149 15.50 8.54 1.12
CA GLY A 149 16.60 7.60 1.36
C GLY A 149 16.12 6.14 1.39
N PHE A 150 15.01 5.88 2.05
CA PHE A 150 14.39 4.55 2.09
C PHE A 150 13.98 4.06 0.70
N THR A 151 13.30 4.91 -0.08
CA THR A 151 12.87 4.57 -1.44
C THR A 151 14.07 4.33 -2.37
N SER A 152 15.12 5.16 -2.26
CA SER A 152 16.34 4.98 -3.04
C SER A 152 17.08 3.68 -2.67
N GLY A 153 17.11 3.35 -1.38
CA GLY A 153 17.69 2.08 -0.90
C GLY A 153 16.97 0.86 -1.47
N ILE A 154 15.62 0.89 -1.50
CA ILE A 154 14.82 -0.18 -2.12
C ILE A 154 15.15 -0.30 -3.61
N ALA A 155 15.23 0.82 -4.33
CA ALA A 155 15.55 0.80 -5.76
C ALA A 155 16.91 0.15 -6.04
N VAL A 156 17.93 0.50 -5.27
CA VAL A 156 19.27 -0.11 -5.38
C VAL A 156 19.23 -1.60 -5.08
N THR A 157 18.50 -2.02 -4.05
CA THR A 157 18.35 -3.43 -3.68
C THR A 157 17.71 -4.25 -4.79
N ILE A 158 16.66 -3.68 -5.44
CA ILE A 158 16.00 -4.34 -6.57
C ILE A 158 16.96 -4.47 -7.75
N VAL A 159 17.71 -3.42 -8.10
CA VAL A 159 18.67 -3.45 -9.21
C VAL A 159 19.75 -4.50 -8.97
N ILE A 160 20.34 -4.54 -7.75
CA ILE A 160 21.36 -5.54 -7.40
C ILE A 160 20.78 -6.97 -7.44
N GLY A 161 19.53 -7.15 -7.00
CA GLY A 161 18.84 -8.45 -7.07
C GLY A 161 18.68 -8.94 -8.51
N GLN A 162 18.32 -8.05 -9.44
CA GLN A 162 18.15 -8.38 -10.86
C GLN A 162 19.48 -8.65 -11.59
N LEU A 163 20.60 -8.13 -11.08
CA LEU A 163 21.93 -8.40 -11.66
C LEU A 163 22.49 -9.77 -11.25
N LYS A 164 21.92 -10.40 -10.23
CA LYS A 164 22.38 -11.69 -9.71
C LYS A 164 21.71 -12.89 -10.39
N ASP A 165 20.58 -12.68 -11.04
CA ASP A 165 19.84 -13.65 -11.85
C ASP A 165 20.28 -13.60 -13.32
#